data_7252399ca078a3f8c86dcd53e3b3662d
#
_entry.id   7252399ca078a3f8c86dcd53e3b3662d
#
_cell.length_a   1.000
_cell.length_b   1.000
_cell.length_c   1.000
_cell.angle_alpha   90.00
_cell.angle_beta   90.00
_cell.angle_gamma   90.00
#
_symmetry.space_group_name_H-M   'P 1'
#
loop_
_entity.id
_entity.type
_entity.pdbx_description
1 polymer ?
#
loop_
_entity_poly.entity_id
_entity_poly.type
_entity_poly.pdbx_seq_one_letter_code
_entity_poly.pdbx_strand_id
1 'polypeptide(L)'
;MTRYKATISYDGTLFAGFQRQPHARSVQEEIEKTLMRLNQGNPVTIHGAGRTDSGVHALGQVIHFDLPQPRDEEKLRFALDTQTPEDIDFIRVEQVPEDFHSRYQKHSKTYEFIVDYGRPKNPMMRHYATHYPYPLDVEKMQAAIRKLEGTHDFTGFTASGTSVEDKVRTITEARLDEDAEHHRLLFTFSGNGFLYKQIRNMVGSLLKIGNGRMPIEQIDLILEKKDRNLAGPTAAPNGLYLKEIRYE
;
A
#
# COMPACT_ATOMS: atom_id res chain seq x y z
N MET A 1 8.42 19.96 21.89
CA MET A 1 8.85 19.63 20.50
C MET A 1 7.73 20.01 19.56
N THR A 2 8.04 20.25 18.29
CA THR A 2 7.02 20.58 17.28
C THR A 2 6.76 19.34 16.43
N ARG A 3 5.52 18.85 16.40
CA ARG A 3 5.13 17.68 15.60
C ARG A 3 4.72 18.09 14.19
N TYR A 4 5.23 17.34 13.23
CA TYR A 4 4.89 17.48 11.81
C TYR A 4 4.27 16.20 11.29
N LYS A 5 3.25 16.37 10.45
CA LYS A 5 2.70 15.34 9.59
C LYS A 5 3.20 15.61 8.17
N ALA A 6 3.68 14.59 7.49
CA ALA A 6 4.04 14.68 6.08
C ALA A 6 3.29 13.63 5.26
N THR A 7 2.82 14.06 4.08
CA THR A 7 2.35 13.16 3.02
C THR A 7 3.48 12.99 2.03
N ILE A 8 3.83 11.73 1.76
CA ILE A 8 4.96 11.37 0.91
C ILE A 8 4.52 10.39 -0.18
N SER A 9 5.18 10.43 -1.33
CA SER A 9 5.14 9.38 -2.34
C SER A 9 6.50 8.70 -2.47
N TYR A 10 6.52 7.46 -2.96
CA TYR A 10 7.76 6.76 -3.27
C TYR A 10 7.59 5.65 -4.30
N ASP A 11 8.62 5.49 -5.13
CA ASP A 11 8.81 4.31 -5.95
C ASP A 11 9.42 3.18 -5.10
N GLY A 12 8.62 2.16 -4.81
CA GLY A 12 9.00 1.04 -3.94
C GLY A 12 10.00 0.06 -4.55
N THR A 13 10.33 0.19 -5.84
CA THR A 13 11.10 -0.79 -6.64
C THR A 13 12.42 -1.20 -5.97
N LEU A 14 13.17 -0.22 -5.45
CA LEU A 14 14.49 -0.44 -4.85
C LEU A 14 14.47 -0.51 -3.32
N PHE A 15 13.28 -0.54 -2.71
CA PHE A 15 13.12 -0.61 -1.26
C PHE A 15 12.72 -2.02 -0.80
N ALA A 16 13.32 -2.46 0.30
CA ALA A 16 12.90 -3.67 1.02
C ALA A 16 11.60 -3.46 1.82
N GLY A 17 10.85 -2.42 1.48
CA GLY A 17 9.62 -1.98 2.10
C GLY A 17 9.78 -0.68 2.89
N PHE A 18 8.69 -0.28 3.55
CA PHE A 18 8.67 0.97 4.31
C PHE A 18 9.52 0.90 5.58
N GLN A 19 9.33 -0.15 6.39
CA GLN A 19 9.92 -0.29 7.72
C GLN A 19 11.43 -0.56 7.65
N ARG A 20 12.22 0.13 8.48
CA ARG A 20 13.66 -0.16 8.65
C ARG A 20 13.90 -1.62 8.97
N GLN A 21 14.87 -2.20 8.28
CA GLN A 21 15.33 -3.58 8.44
C GLN A 21 16.87 -3.62 8.45
N PRO A 22 17.49 -4.58 9.18
CA PRO A 22 18.93 -4.77 9.09
C PRO A 22 19.36 -5.11 7.66
N HIS A 23 20.42 -4.48 7.21
CA HIS A 23 21.10 -4.76 5.93
C HIS A 23 20.24 -4.58 4.65
N ALA A 24 19.15 -3.81 4.72
CA ALA A 24 18.29 -3.57 3.59
C ALA A 24 17.83 -2.11 3.54
N ARG A 25 17.87 -1.50 2.37
CA ARG A 25 17.41 -0.13 2.13
C ARG A 25 15.89 -0.04 2.34
N SER A 26 15.43 0.88 3.16
CA SER A 26 14.01 1.09 3.45
C SER A 26 13.65 2.57 3.37
N VAL A 27 12.35 2.86 3.08
CA VAL A 27 11.84 4.23 3.00
C VAL A 27 12.07 4.98 4.32
N GLN A 28 11.74 4.34 5.45
CA GLN A 28 11.92 4.90 6.78
C GLN A 28 13.39 5.32 7.03
N GLU A 29 14.33 4.46 6.70
CA GLU A 29 15.76 4.74 6.92
C GLU A 29 16.25 5.94 6.12
N GLU A 30 15.88 6.05 4.84
CA GLU A 30 16.32 7.17 3.99
C GLU A 30 15.76 8.51 4.48
N ILE A 31 14.48 8.54 4.90
CA ILE A 31 13.85 9.73 5.47
C ILE A 31 14.52 10.11 6.80
N GLU A 32 14.76 9.15 7.69
CA GLU A 32 15.42 9.41 8.97
C GLU A 32 16.86 9.90 8.80
N LYS A 33 17.60 9.41 7.78
CA LYS A 33 18.93 9.94 7.42
C LYS A 33 18.84 11.41 6.98
N THR A 34 17.84 11.77 6.18
CA THR A 34 17.63 13.15 5.73
C THR A 34 17.24 14.06 6.90
N LEU A 35 16.32 13.64 7.73
CA LEU A 35 15.92 14.39 8.94
C LEU A 35 17.09 14.59 9.90
N MET A 36 17.93 13.58 10.08
CA MET A 36 19.14 13.70 10.93
C MET A 36 20.11 14.76 10.39
N ARG A 37 20.34 14.82 9.07
CA ARG A 37 21.15 15.89 8.45
C ARG A 37 20.56 17.28 8.69
N LEU A 38 19.24 17.43 8.50
CA LEU A 38 18.53 18.68 8.73
C LEU A 38 18.46 19.07 10.22
N ASN A 39 18.59 18.11 11.12
CA ASN A 39 18.57 18.29 12.57
C ASN A 39 19.98 18.29 13.19
N GLN A 40 20.98 18.83 12.44
CA GLN A 40 22.36 19.01 12.92
C GLN A 40 23.03 17.72 13.44
N GLY A 41 22.73 16.58 12.82
CA GLY A 41 23.25 15.27 13.19
C GLY A 41 22.48 14.55 14.30
N ASN A 42 21.48 15.18 14.89
CA ASN A 42 20.64 14.53 15.92
C ASN A 42 19.59 13.62 15.26
N PRO A 43 19.44 12.38 15.73
CA PRO A 43 18.49 11.44 15.14
C PRO A 43 17.05 11.90 15.33
N VAL A 44 16.22 11.67 14.30
CA VAL A 44 14.77 11.91 14.32
C VAL A 44 14.09 10.63 13.86
N THR A 45 13.21 10.10 14.70
CA THR A 45 12.43 8.90 14.34
C THR A 45 11.13 9.29 13.66
N ILE A 46 10.80 8.58 12.57
CA ILE A 46 9.51 8.74 11.92
C ILE A 46 8.56 7.60 12.26
N HIS A 47 7.27 7.89 12.27
CA HIS A 47 6.19 6.92 12.42
C HIS A 47 5.27 6.96 11.20
N GLY A 48 5.15 5.84 10.49
CA GLY A 48 4.25 5.74 9.34
C GLY A 48 2.85 5.28 9.72
N ALA A 49 1.84 5.75 9.00
CA ALA A 49 0.45 5.32 9.16
C ALA A 49 0.25 3.84 8.79
N GLY A 50 1.06 3.33 7.87
CA GLY A 50 1.07 1.92 7.48
C GLY A 50 2.44 1.47 7.02
N ARG A 51 2.61 0.17 6.91
CA ARG A 51 3.80 -0.45 6.30
C ARG A 51 3.43 -0.91 4.90
N THR A 52 4.35 -0.75 3.96
CA THR A 52 4.27 -1.39 2.65
C THR A 52 5.33 -2.48 2.55
N ASP A 53 5.03 -3.55 1.80
CA ASP A 53 5.97 -4.63 1.54
C ASP A 53 7.11 -4.19 0.59
N SER A 54 8.15 -4.99 0.49
CA SER A 54 9.20 -4.81 -0.52
C SER A 54 8.62 -4.72 -1.93
N GLY A 55 9.04 -3.71 -2.69
CA GLY A 55 8.60 -3.45 -4.05
C GLY A 55 7.21 -2.82 -4.19
N VAL A 56 6.54 -2.48 -3.10
CA VAL A 56 5.23 -1.80 -3.09
C VAL A 56 5.42 -0.29 -3.06
N HIS A 57 4.67 0.42 -3.90
CA HIS A 57 4.74 1.87 -4.05
C HIS A 57 3.77 2.60 -3.12
N ALA A 58 3.92 3.92 -3.00
CA ALA A 58 2.95 4.79 -2.39
C ALA A 58 2.82 6.11 -3.16
N LEU A 59 1.59 6.58 -3.30
CA LEU A 59 1.25 7.91 -3.83
C LEU A 59 0.86 8.88 -2.71
N GLY A 60 0.52 8.36 -1.52
CA GLY A 60 0.04 9.18 -0.40
C GLY A 60 0.23 8.48 0.96
N GLN A 61 1.44 8.01 1.26
CA GLN A 61 1.80 7.55 2.60
C GLN A 61 1.86 8.75 3.55
N VAL A 62 1.40 8.55 4.79
CA VAL A 62 1.49 9.59 5.83
C VAL A 62 2.45 9.14 6.92
N ILE A 63 3.35 10.07 7.27
CA ILE A 63 4.27 9.91 8.39
C ILE A 63 4.10 11.08 9.38
N HIS A 64 4.56 10.91 10.62
CA HIS A 64 4.79 12.01 11.54
C HIS A 64 6.16 11.91 12.20
N PHE A 65 6.70 13.05 12.59
CA PHE A 65 7.97 13.18 13.30
C PHE A 65 8.00 14.46 14.15
N ASP A 66 8.92 14.52 15.09
CA ASP A 66 9.08 15.67 15.99
C ASP A 66 10.43 16.34 15.75
N LEU A 67 10.41 17.69 15.68
CA LEU A 67 11.62 18.50 15.63
C LEU A 67 11.73 19.37 16.90
N PRO A 68 12.96 19.67 17.38
CA PRO A 68 13.16 20.46 18.59
C PRO A 68 12.72 21.90 18.46
N GLN A 69 12.79 22.46 17.25
CA GLN A 69 12.43 23.86 16.94
C GLN A 69 11.36 23.88 15.83
N PRO A 70 10.40 24.84 15.91
CA PRO A 70 9.45 25.04 14.84
C PRO A 70 10.15 25.52 13.57
N ARG A 71 9.67 25.05 12.43
CA ARG A 71 10.13 25.42 11.09
C ARG A 71 8.95 25.78 10.22
N ASP A 72 9.18 26.68 9.29
CA ASP A 72 8.21 26.97 8.22
C ASP A 72 7.93 25.69 7.41
N GLU A 73 6.68 25.40 7.18
CA GLU A 73 6.20 24.13 6.59
C GLU A 73 6.71 23.95 5.16
N GLU A 74 6.62 25.00 4.31
CA GLU A 74 7.05 24.93 2.92
C GLU A 74 8.58 24.87 2.79
N LYS A 75 9.33 25.60 3.62
CA LYS A 75 10.80 25.51 3.65
C LYS A 75 11.24 24.14 4.12
N LEU A 76 10.55 23.56 5.12
CA LEU A 76 10.84 22.21 5.60
C LEU A 76 10.52 21.18 4.53
N ARG A 77 9.35 21.27 3.86
CA ARG A 77 8.97 20.41 2.75
C ARG A 77 10.03 20.43 1.65
N PHE A 78 10.38 21.63 1.19
CA PHE A 78 11.40 21.81 0.14
C PHE A 78 12.76 21.23 0.54
N ALA A 79 13.20 21.47 1.78
CA ALA A 79 14.48 20.93 2.28
C ALA A 79 14.46 19.39 2.39
N LEU A 80 13.35 18.81 2.79
CA LEU A 80 13.17 17.35 2.81
C LEU A 80 13.17 16.77 1.41
N ASP A 81 12.40 17.35 0.50
CA ASP A 81 12.26 16.92 -0.86
C ASP A 81 13.59 16.94 -1.62
N THR A 82 14.33 18.03 -1.53
CA THR A 82 15.62 18.19 -2.23
C THR A 82 16.78 17.37 -1.67
N GLN A 83 16.70 16.91 -0.42
CA GLN A 83 17.77 16.15 0.23
C GLN A 83 17.47 14.66 0.41
N THR A 84 16.25 14.24 0.14
CA THR A 84 15.87 12.83 0.10
C THR A 84 16.21 12.24 -1.27
N PRO A 85 16.52 10.93 -1.40
CA PRO A 85 16.74 10.31 -2.69
C PRO A 85 15.56 10.50 -3.65
N GLU A 86 15.82 10.56 -4.96
CA GLU A 86 14.84 10.85 -6.03
C GLU A 86 13.65 9.89 -6.12
N ASP A 87 13.73 8.76 -5.46
CA ASP A 87 12.64 7.77 -5.37
C ASP A 87 11.70 7.99 -4.17
N ILE A 88 11.85 9.11 -3.44
CA ILE A 88 10.95 9.59 -2.37
C ILE A 88 10.67 11.08 -2.57
N ASP A 89 9.40 11.47 -2.59
CA ASP A 89 8.93 12.86 -2.70
C ASP A 89 8.10 13.29 -1.49
N PHE A 90 8.26 14.53 -1.04
CA PHE A 90 7.48 15.16 0.02
C PHE A 90 6.40 16.07 -0.56
N ILE A 91 5.19 15.52 -0.72
CA ILE A 91 4.05 16.21 -1.32
C ILE A 91 3.57 17.37 -0.42
N ARG A 92 3.50 17.12 0.89
CA ARG A 92 3.01 18.09 1.88
C ARG A 92 3.66 17.84 3.24
N VAL A 93 3.96 18.96 3.94
CA VAL A 93 4.38 18.95 5.35
C VAL A 93 3.55 19.98 6.09
N GLU A 94 2.99 19.62 7.21
CA GLU A 94 2.15 20.50 8.02
C GLU A 94 2.40 20.26 9.51
N GLN A 95 2.38 21.32 10.31
CA GLN A 95 2.44 21.21 11.76
C GLN A 95 1.11 20.69 12.29
N VAL A 96 1.16 19.78 13.23
CA VAL A 96 -0.02 19.16 13.85
C VAL A 96 0.09 19.17 15.37
N PRO A 97 -1.03 19.00 16.10
CA PRO A 97 -1.02 18.86 17.54
C PRO A 97 -0.10 17.72 18.02
N GLU A 98 0.47 17.85 19.20
CA GLU A 98 1.43 16.87 19.75
C GLU A 98 0.80 15.48 20.00
N ASP A 99 -0.51 15.39 20.14
CA ASP A 99 -1.28 14.15 20.31
C ASP A 99 -1.58 13.46 18.96
N PHE A 100 -1.32 14.12 17.82
CA PHE A 100 -1.47 13.47 16.52
C PHE A 100 -0.54 12.27 16.41
N HIS A 101 -1.10 11.12 16.02
CA HIS A 101 -0.31 9.93 15.72
C HIS A 101 -0.76 9.28 14.41
N SER A 102 0.11 9.29 13.39
CA SER A 102 -0.22 8.82 12.03
C SER A 102 -0.84 7.42 11.97
N ARG A 103 -0.48 6.51 12.88
CA ARG A 103 -0.96 5.13 12.89
C ARG A 103 -2.22 4.89 13.73
N TYR A 104 -2.35 5.59 14.87
CA TYR A 104 -3.39 5.26 15.86
C TYR A 104 -4.61 6.17 15.78
N GLN A 105 -4.49 7.35 15.18
CA GLN A 105 -5.64 8.19 14.91
C GLN A 105 -6.54 7.50 13.88
N LYS A 106 -7.87 7.66 14.04
CA LYS A 106 -8.84 7.03 13.15
C LYS A 106 -8.64 7.50 11.71
N HIS A 107 -8.49 6.56 10.80
CA HIS A 107 -8.24 6.83 9.39
C HIS A 107 -8.71 5.68 8.51
N SER A 108 -8.96 5.98 7.25
CA SER A 108 -9.13 5.01 6.18
C SER A 108 -7.91 4.99 5.25
N LYS A 109 -7.73 3.89 4.55
CA LYS A 109 -6.67 3.69 3.55
C LYS A 109 -7.27 3.24 2.24
N THR A 110 -6.79 3.83 1.17
CA THR A 110 -7.10 3.39 -0.19
C THR A 110 -5.84 2.84 -0.86
N TYR A 111 -5.97 1.67 -1.45
CA TYR A 111 -4.94 1.03 -2.25
C TYR A 111 -5.45 0.85 -3.68
N GLU A 112 -4.53 0.98 -4.63
CA GLU A 112 -4.72 0.61 -6.02
C GLU A 112 -3.78 -0.52 -6.40
N PHE A 113 -4.26 -1.43 -7.27
CA PHE A 113 -3.42 -2.48 -7.83
C PHE A 113 -3.60 -2.52 -9.35
N ILE A 114 -2.50 -2.37 -10.08
CA ILE A 114 -2.49 -2.33 -11.55
C ILE A 114 -2.01 -3.67 -12.09
N VAL A 115 -2.83 -4.26 -12.98
CA VAL A 115 -2.48 -5.44 -13.77
C VAL A 115 -2.41 -5.04 -15.24
N ASP A 116 -1.30 -5.34 -15.90
CA ASP A 116 -1.11 -5.22 -17.34
C ASP A 116 -1.33 -6.59 -17.98
N TYR A 117 -2.37 -6.73 -18.81
CA TYR A 117 -2.66 -7.96 -19.56
C TYR A 117 -2.33 -7.84 -21.05
N GLY A 118 -1.67 -6.74 -21.45
CA GLY A 118 -1.28 -6.44 -22.82
C GLY A 118 -0.32 -7.47 -23.42
N ARG A 119 -0.47 -7.68 -24.73
CA ARG A 119 0.43 -8.49 -25.54
C ARG A 119 0.77 -7.74 -26.83
N PRO A 120 2.07 -7.47 -27.07
CA PRO A 120 3.27 -7.86 -26.29
C PRO A 120 3.34 -7.13 -24.95
N LYS A 121 4.12 -7.68 -23.99
CA LYS A 121 4.38 -7.04 -22.68
C LYS A 121 5.04 -5.68 -22.86
N ASN A 122 4.57 -4.66 -22.14
CA ASN A 122 5.21 -3.35 -22.08
C ASN A 122 6.37 -3.36 -21.07
N PRO A 123 7.65 -3.31 -21.50
CA PRO A 123 8.80 -3.35 -20.58
C PRO A 123 8.90 -2.11 -19.68
N MET A 124 8.33 -0.97 -20.09
CA MET A 124 8.33 0.26 -19.29
C MET A 124 7.47 0.13 -18.03
N MET A 125 6.45 -0.74 -18.07
CA MET A 125 5.56 -1.01 -16.95
C MET A 125 6.06 -2.11 -16.00
N ARG A 126 7.23 -2.70 -16.24
CA ARG A 126 7.73 -3.86 -15.49
C ARG A 126 7.85 -3.66 -13.97
N HIS A 127 8.00 -2.41 -13.53
CA HIS A 127 8.10 -2.04 -12.12
C HIS A 127 6.81 -1.40 -11.57
N TYR A 128 5.83 -1.09 -12.44
CA TYR A 128 4.67 -0.27 -12.11
C TYR A 128 3.33 -0.98 -12.36
N ALA A 129 3.34 -2.18 -12.93
CA ALA A 129 2.17 -3.03 -13.10
C ALA A 129 2.56 -4.50 -13.05
N THR A 130 1.70 -5.33 -12.47
CA THR A 130 1.86 -6.78 -12.54
C THR A 130 1.43 -7.29 -13.90
N HIS A 131 2.36 -7.85 -14.69
CA HIS A 131 2.01 -8.43 -15.98
C HIS A 131 1.32 -9.80 -15.81
N TYR A 132 0.14 -9.95 -16.43
CA TYR A 132 -0.64 -11.18 -16.39
C TYR A 132 -1.11 -11.59 -17.80
N PRO A 133 -0.37 -12.44 -18.53
CA PRO A 133 -0.56 -12.67 -19.97
C PRO A 133 -1.68 -13.66 -20.31
N TYR A 134 -2.52 -14.04 -19.38
CA TYR A 134 -3.60 -15.01 -19.62
C TYR A 134 -4.92 -14.29 -19.89
N PRO A 135 -5.83 -14.88 -20.71
CA PRO A 135 -7.18 -14.36 -20.88
C PRO A 135 -7.88 -14.20 -19.53
N LEU A 136 -8.60 -13.11 -19.37
CA LEU A 136 -9.33 -12.76 -18.15
C LEU A 136 -10.80 -12.46 -18.49
N ASP A 137 -11.70 -13.05 -17.72
CA ASP A 137 -13.12 -12.73 -17.70
C ASP A 137 -13.33 -11.62 -16.67
N VAL A 138 -13.34 -10.37 -17.15
CA VAL A 138 -13.42 -9.18 -16.30
C VAL A 138 -14.76 -9.12 -15.56
N GLU A 139 -15.87 -9.53 -16.19
CA GLU A 139 -17.19 -9.53 -15.58
C GLU A 139 -17.25 -10.48 -14.37
N LYS A 140 -16.66 -11.68 -14.47
CA LYS A 140 -16.56 -12.61 -13.33
C LYS A 140 -15.70 -12.03 -12.21
N MET A 141 -14.61 -11.35 -12.56
CA MET A 141 -13.76 -10.69 -11.56
C MET A 141 -14.49 -9.53 -10.87
N GLN A 142 -15.30 -8.74 -11.62
CA GLN A 142 -16.12 -7.66 -11.06
C GLN A 142 -17.23 -8.20 -10.15
N ALA A 143 -17.83 -9.35 -10.46
CA ALA A 143 -18.80 -10.01 -9.59
C ALA A 143 -18.13 -10.53 -8.30
N ALA A 144 -16.92 -11.10 -8.42
CA ALA A 144 -16.19 -11.65 -7.29
C ALA A 144 -15.65 -10.59 -6.33
N ILE A 145 -15.13 -9.47 -6.84
CA ILE A 145 -14.51 -8.42 -6.01
C ILE A 145 -15.51 -7.76 -5.06
N ARG A 146 -16.77 -7.61 -5.48
CA ARG A 146 -17.85 -7.05 -4.64
C ARG A 146 -18.13 -7.86 -3.38
N LYS A 147 -17.85 -9.18 -3.39
CA LYS A 147 -17.98 -10.07 -2.21
C LYS A 147 -16.97 -9.76 -1.10
N LEU A 148 -15.94 -8.96 -1.39
CA LEU A 148 -14.92 -8.53 -0.43
C LEU A 148 -15.36 -7.29 0.37
N GLU A 149 -16.40 -6.58 -0.07
CA GLU A 149 -16.95 -5.43 0.66
C GLU A 149 -17.66 -5.87 1.92
N GLY A 150 -17.60 -5.01 2.93
CA GLY A 150 -18.20 -5.28 4.24
C GLY A 150 -17.15 -5.61 5.30
N THR A 151 -17.64 -6.07 6.46
CA THR A 151 -16.81 -6.44 7.61
C THR A 151 -16.64 -7.95 7.65
N HIS A 152 -15.41 -8.42 7.47
CA HIS A 152 -15.08 -9.83 7.42
C HIS A 152 -13.81 -10.16 8.22
N ASP A 153 -13.67 -11.40 8.63
CA ASP A 153 -12.39 -11.95 9.09
C ASP A 153 -11.56 -12.36 7.87
N PHE A 154 -10.53 -11.58 7.58
CA PHE A 154 -9.64 -11.79 6.43
C PHE A 154 -8.47 -12.75 6.70
N THR A 155 -8.59 -13.65 7.67
CA THR A 155 -7.54 -14.67 7.95
C THR A 155 -7.15 -15.43 6.69
N GLY A 156 -8.13 -15.85 5.87
CA GLY A 156 -7.89 -16.59 4.62
C GLY A 156 -7.15 -15.79 3.53
N PHE A 157 -7.13 -14.46 3.64
CA PHE A 157 -6.36 -13.59 2.74
C PHE A 157 -5.07 -13.04 3.38
N THR A 158 -4.74 -13.46 4.60
CA THR A 158 -3.55 -12.97 5.33
C THR A 158 -2.39 -13.94 5.15
N ALA A 159 -1.20 -13.41 4.87
CA ALA A 159 0.01 -14.25 4.83
C ALA A 159 0.47 -14.63 6.25
N SER A 160 1.16 -15.76 6.36
CA SER A 160 1.80 -16.21 7.61
C SER A 160 2.88 -15.20 8.07
N GLY A 161 3.20 -15.24 9.37
CA GLY A 161 4.24 -14.39 9.96
C GLY A 161 3.75 -13.02 10.43
N THR A 162 2.43 -12.77 10.49
CA THR A 162 1.87 -11.59 11.14
C THR A 162 1.68 -11.83 12.64
N SER A 163 2.01 -10.80 13.45
CA SER A 163 1.70 -10.78 14.89
C SER A 163 0.32 -10.20 15.22
N VAL A 164 -0.45 -9.83 14.19
CA VAL A 164 -1.78 -9.24 14.37
C VAL A 164 -2.78 -10.36 14.68
N GLU A 165 -3.36 -10.34 15.86
CA GLU A 165 -4.34 -11.33 16.33
C GLU A 165 -5.73 -11.07 15.73
N ASP A 166 -6.23 -9.83 15.86
CA ASP A 166 -7.51 -9.44 15.27
C ASP A 166 -7.35 -9.22 13.75
N LYS A 167 -7.99 -10.09 12.97
CA LYS A 167 -7.97 -10.09 11.51
C LYS A 167 -9.29 -9.62 10.89
N VAL A 168 -10.21 -9.11 11.70
CA VAL A 168 -11.44 -8.49 11.22
C VAL A 168 -11.13 -7.10 10.65
N ARG A 169 -11.55 -6.87 9.41
CA ARG A 169 -11.40 -5.57 8.73
C ARG A 169 -12.70 -5.23 8.01
N THR A 170 -12.90 -3.94 7.81
CA THR A 170 -14.02 -3.43 7.01
C THR A 170 -13.46 -2.86 5.72
N ILE A 171 -13.85 -3.43 4.59
CA ILE A 171 -13.61 -2.89 3.25
C ILE A 171 -14.86 -2.11 2.86
N THR A 172 -14.72 -0.81 2.67
CA THR A 172 -15.81 0.10 2.31
C THR A 172 -16.00 0.25 0.81
N GLU A 173 -14.97 -0.08 0.04
CA GLU A 173 -15.00 -0.11 -1.42
C GLU A 173 -14.06 -1.20 -1.93
N ALA A 174 -14.56 -2.05 -2.84
CA ALA A 174 -13.77 -3.00 -3.60
C ALA A 174 -14.24 -2.98 -5.07
N ARG A 175 -13.45 -2.35 -5.95
CA ARG A 175 -13.82 -2.08 -7.33
C ARG A 175 -12.76 -2.56 -8.31
N LEU A 176 -13.21 -2.97 -9.49
CA LEU A 176 -12.37 -3.31 -10.64
C LEU A 176 -12.83 -2.52 -11.86
N ASP A 177 -11.94 -1.68 -12.36
CA ASP A 177 -12.10 -0.96 -13.62
C ASP A 177 -11.18 -1.53 -14.70
N GLU A 178 -11.66 -1.53 -15.94
CA GLU A 178 -10.87 -1.94 -17.10
C GLU A 178 -10.55 -0.71 -17.96
N ASP A 179 -9.26 -0.53 -18.22
CA ASP A 179 -8.76 0.34 -19.28
C ASP A 179 -8.41 -0.54 -20.49
N ALA A 180 -9.40 -0.77 -21.35
CA ALA A 180 -9.27 -1.63 -22.50
C ALA A 180 -8.28 -1.07 -23.55
N GLU A 181 -8.15 0.26 -23.66
CA GLU A 181 -7.24 0.92 -24.59
C GLU A 181 -5.76 0.61 -24.25
N HIS A 182 -5.42 0.61 -22.97
CA HIS A 182 -4.06 0.33 -22.50
C HIS A 182 -3.88 -1.12 -22.02
N HIS A 183 -4.90 -1.96 -22.15
CA HIS A 183 -4.92 -3.35 -21.67
C HIS A 183 -4.57 -3.47 -20.16
N ARG A 184 -5.22 -2.66 -19.33
CA ARG A 184 -4.98 -2.61 -17.89
C ARG A 184 -6.24 -2.86 -17.08
N LEU A 185 -6.04 -3.47 -15.92
CA LEU A 185 -7.04 -3.59 -14.88
C LEU A 185 -6.59 -2.78 -13.67
N LEU A 186 -7.48 -1.97 -13.14
CA LEU A 186 -7.28 -1.19 -11.92
C LEU A 186 -8.20 -1.73 -10.84
N PHE A 187 -7.62 -2.35 -9.82
CA PHE A 187 -8.32 -2.75 -8.60
C PHE A 187 -8.18 -1.65 -7.57
N THR A 188 -9.29 -1.21 -6.98
CA THR A 188 -9.31 -0.24 -5.88
C THR A 188 -9.90 -0.90 -4.64
N PHE A 189 -9.21 -0.73 -3.50
CA PHE A 189 -9.67 -1.20 -2.20
C PHE A 189 -9.55 -0.08 -1.17
N SER A 190 -10.67 0.29 -0.54
CA SER A 190 -10.71 1.26 0.56
C SER A 190 -11.23 0.60 1.83
N GLY A 191 -10.69 0.95 2.99
CA GLY A 191 -11.13 0.35 4.26
C GLY A 191 -10.40 0.91 5.48
N ASN A 192 -10.77 0.41 6.66
CA ASN A 192 -10.22 0.85 7.96
C ASN A 192 -8.81 0.32 8.25
N GLY A 193 -8.27 -0.53 7.37
CA GLY A 193 -6.94 -1.11 7.46
C GLY A 193 -6.85 -2.42 6.71
N PHE A 194 -5.63 -2.84 6.42
CA PHE A 194 -5.35 -4.07 5.67
C PHE A 194 -4.25 -4.88 6.38
N LEU A 195 -4.37 -6.20 6.26
CA LEU A 195 -3.45 -7.16 6.86
C LEU A 195 -2.25 -7.44 5.94
N TYR A 196 -1.27 -8.14 6.47
CA TYR A 196 -0.06 -8.49 5.73
C TYR A 196 -0.38 -9.26 4.44
N LYS A 197 -0.01 -8.69 3.31
CA LYS A 197 -0.26 -9.18 1.93
C LYS A 197 -1.73 -9.39 1.56
N GLN A 198 -2.69 -8.88 2.35
CA GLN A 198 -4.13 -9.10 2.13
C GLN A 198 -4.55 -8.71 0.71
N ILE A 199 -4.26 -7.49 0.26
CA ILE A 199 -4.66 -7.01 -1.07
C ILE A 199 -4.05 -7.88 -2.17
N ARG A 200 -2.77 -8.21 -2.08
CA ARG A 200 -2.07 -9.05 -3.05
C ARG A 200 -2.64 -10.47 -3.13
N ASN A 201 -3.10 -11.02 -2.01
CA ASN A 201 -3.78 -12.33 -1.95
C ASN A 201 -5.19 -12.27 -2.53
N MET A 202 -5.93 -11.18 -2.27
CA MET A 202 -7.24 -10.94 -2.90
C MET A 202 -7.10 -10.81 -4.42
N VAL A 203 -6.17 -9.98 -4.91
CA VAL A 203 -5.92 -9.82 -6.35
C VAL A 203 -5.49 -11.14 -6.99
N GLY A 204 -4.59 -11.90 -6.35
CA GLY A 204 -4.18 -13.20 -6.86
C GLY A 204 -5.34 -14.21 -6.98
N SER A 205 -6.31 -14.16 -6.07
CA SER A 205 -7.52 -14.99 -6.15
C SER A 205 -8.45 -14.50 -7.27
N LEU A 206 -8.65 -13.19 -7.40
CA LEU A 206 -9.45 -12.60 -8.47
C LEU A 206 -8.88 -12.93 -9.86
N LEU A 207 -7.55 -12.89 -10.02
CA LEU A 207 -6.91 -13.31 -11.27
C LEU A 207 -7.13 -14.80 -11.58
N LYS A 208 -7.22 -15.68 -10.56
CA LYS A 208 -7.57 -17.09 -10.74
C LYS A 208 -9.04 -17.29 -11.10
N ILE A 209 -9.92 -16.42 -10.62
CA ILE A 209 -11.33 -16.42 -11.03
C ILE A 209 -11.44 -15.95 -12.48
N GLY A 210 -10.78 -14.83 -12.83
CA GLY A 210 -10.80 -14.31 -14.20
C GLY A 210 -10.28 -15.28 -15.25
N ASN A 211 -9.26 -16.10 -14.94
CA ASN A 211 -8.73 -17.10 -15.87
C ASN A 211 -9.44 -18.46 -15.79
N GLY A 212 -10.55 -18.56 -15.08
CA GLY A 212 -11.40 -19.76 -14.99
C GLY A 212 -10.86 -20.88 -14.10
N ARG A 213 -9.78 -20.65 -13.33
CA ARG A 213 -9.20 -21.66 -12.42
C ARG A 213 -9.79 -21.68 -11.03
N MET A 214 -10.66 -20.72 -10.70
CA MET A 214 -11.45 -20.67 -9.47
C MET A 214 -12.86 -20.18 -9.80
N PRO A 215 -13.89 -20.69 -9.13
CA PRO A 215 -15.25 -20.17 -9.26
C PRO A 215 -15.40 -18.86 -8.48
N ILE A 216 -16.45 -18.07 -8.77
CA ILE A 216 -16.73 -16.80 -8.06
C ILE A 216 -16.97 -17.05 -6.57
N GLU A 217 -17.63 -18.16 -6.22
CA GLU A 217 -17.97 -18.58 -4.85
C GLU A 217 -16.75 -18.88 -4.00
N GLN A 218 -15.58 -19.00 -4.62
CA GLN A 218 -14.31 -19.22 -3.89
C GLN A 218 -14.01 -18.10 -2.91
N ILE A 219 -14.42 -16.86 -3.19
CA ILE A 219 -14.25 -15.72 -2.26
C ILE A 219 -15.02 -15.98 -0.96
N ASP A 220 -16.29 -16.41 -1.05
CA ASP A 220 -17.12 -16.71 0.12
C ASP A 220 -16.51 -17.87 0.92
N LEU A 221 -16.04 -18.90 0.22
CA LEU A 221 -15.41 -20.06 0.85
C LEU A 221 -14.13 -19.69 1.62
N ILE A 222 -13.29 -18.83 1.07
CA ILE A 222 -12.06 -18.35 1.73
C ILE A 222 -12.40 -17.56 2.99
N LEU A 223 -13.41 -16.68 2.93
CA LEU A 223 -13.87 -15.88 4.06
C LEU A 223 -14.48 -16.76 5.16
N GLU A 224 -15.30 -17.74 4.79
CA GLU A 224 -15.95 -18.67 5.73
C GLU A 224 -14.94 -19.59 6.41
N LYS A 225 -14.08 -20.25 5.63
CA LYS A 225 -13.12 -21.26 6.13
C LYS A 225 -11.87 -20.63 6.77
N LYS A 226 -11.59 -19.37 6.49
CA LYS A 226 -10.42 -18.64 7.01
C LYS A 226 -9.09 -19.34 6.70
N ASP A 227 -9.04 -20.12 5.63
CA ASP A 227 -7.88 -20.90 5.22
C ASP A 227 -7.14 -20.24 4.04
N ARG A 228 -5.89 -19.84 4.26
CA ARG A 228 -5.03 -19.23 3.24
C ARG A 228 -4.77 -20.15 2.03
N ASN A 229 -4.81 -21.47 2.22
CA ASN A 229 -4.56 -22.43 1.16
C ASN A 229 -5.67 -22.45 0.09
N LEU A 230 -6.86 -21.98 0.44
CA LEU A 230 -7.99 -21.85 -0.48
C LEU A 230 -7.87 -20.60 -1.37
N ALA A 231 -7.07 -19.62 -0.98
CA ALA A 231 -6.86 -18.40 -1.77
C ALA A 231 -5.82 -18.61 -2.88
N GLY A 232 -5.87 -17.73 -3.87
CA GLY A 232 -4.91 -17.70 -4.97
C GLY A 232 -3.49 -17.34 -4.52
N PRO A 233 -2.50 -17.44 -5.42
CA PRO A 233 -1.13 -17.06 -5.14
C PRO A 233 -1.04 -15.56 -4.82
N THR A 234 -0.08 -15.17 -3.99
CA THR A 234 0.18 -13.76 -3.72
C THR A 234 0.62 -13.05 -5.01
N ALA A 235 -0.11 -12.04 -5.45
CA ALA A 235 0.27 -11.23 -6.61
C ALA A 235 1.59 -10.49 -6.37
N ALA A 236 2.34 -10.20 -7.44
CA ALA A 236 3.62 -9.49 -7.35
C ALA A 236 3.43 -8.07 -6.75
N PRO A 237 4.43 -7.51 -6.05
CA PRO A 237 4.28 -6.24 -5.34
C PRO A 237 4.21 -5.03 -6.26
N ASN A 238 4.84 -5.09 -7.42
CA ASN A 238 5.08 -3.99 -8.36
C ASN A 238 3.82 -3.37 -9.00
N GLY A 239 2.65 -3.97 -8.81
CA GLY A 239 1.37 -3.39 -9.21
C GLY A 239 0.65 -2.68 -8.05
N LEU A 240 1.14 -2.79 -6.80
CA LEU A 240 0.44 -2.28 -5.62
C LEU A 240 0.92 -0.90 -5.21
N TYR A 241 -0.05 -0.01 -4.96
CA TYR A 241 0.16 1.37 -4.52
C TYR A 241 -0.69 1.67 -3.29
N LEU A 242 -0.09 2.19 -2.23
CA LEU A 242 -0.83 2.92 -1.20
C LEU A 242 -1.20 4.29 -1.78
N LYS A 243 -2.44 4.46 -2.21
CA LYS A 243 -2.91 5.66 -2.89
C LYS A 243 -3.04 6.85 -1.96
N GLU A 244 -3.77 6.66 -0.86
CA GLU A 244 -4.03 7.73 0.09
C GLU A 244 -4.40 7.21 1.48
N ILE A 245 -4.26 8.08 2.47
CA ILE A 245 -4.72 7.90 3.84
C ILE A 245 -5.53 9.11 4.24
N ARG A 246 -6.79 8.90 4.64
CA ARG A 246 -7.71 9.95 5.08
C ARG A 246 -7.97 9.82 6.57
N TYR A 247 -7.67 10.88 7.31
CA TYR A 247 -7.98 11.01 8.75
C TYR A 247 -9.37 11.64 8.91
N GLU A 248 -10.10 11.17 9.94
CA GLU A 248 -11.40 11.74 10.35
C GLU A 248 -11.23 12.92 11.29
#